data_5833ce55df48dde7036e99be7b05ccf3
#
_entry.id   5833ce55df48dde7036e99be7b05ccf3
#
_cell.length_a   1.000
_cell.length_b   1.000
_cell.length_c   1.000
_cell.angle_alpha   90.00
_cell.angle_beta   90.00
_cell.angle_gamma   90.00
#
_symmetry.space_group_name_H-M   'P 1'
#
loop_
_entity.id
_entity.type
_entity.pdbx_description
1 polymer ?
#
loop_
_entity_poly.entity_id
_entity_poly.type
_entity_poly.pdbx_seq_one_letter_code
_entity_poly.pdbx_strand_id
1 'polypeptide(L)'
;GRTIASYPPREVLFDYIIGRVEKTGVRKQIRFRTTIREVYYSVKSGRFTLTAHNLVDDTVYSEEFDNVVVASGHFTTPNVPSFDGIETFNGRVLHAHDFRDALEFKGKNLLLIGTSYSAEDIGSQCYKYGAKSITCSYRTAPMGFHWPDNCEEVPLLKNVDKNTCTF
;
A
#
# COMPACT_ATOMS: atom_id res chain seq x y z
N GLY A 1 -3.79 -31.87 -7.77
CA GLY A 1 -3.23 -30.55 -7.54
C GLY A 1 -3.96 -29.89 -6.39
N ARG A 2 -3.26 -29.15 -5.54
CA ARG A 2 -3.92 -28.34 -4.49
C ARG A 2 -4.72 -27.23 -5.18
N THR A 3 -6.00 -27.15 -4.89
CA THR A 3 -6.83 -26.00 -5.27
C THR A 3 -6.35 -24.77 -4.49
N ILE A 4 -5.87 -23.76 -5.18
CA ILE A 4 -5.53 -22.47 -4.60
C ILE A 4 -6.77 -21.58 -4.71
N ALA A 5 -7.11 -20.87 -3.64
CA ALA A 5 -8.21 -19.92 -3.67
C ALA A 5 -7.96 -18.83 -4.71
N SER A 6 -9.03 -18.29 -5.34
CA SER A 6 -8.92 -17.21 -6.33
C SER A 6 -8.28 -15.94 -5.75
N TYR A 7 -8.42 -15.73 -4.44
CA TYR A 7 -7.76 -14.67 -3.67
C TYR A 7 -6.89 -15.33 -2.58
N PRO A 8 -5.64 -15.70 -2.93
CA PRO A 8 -4.75 -16.38 -1.98
C PRO A 8 -4.27 -15.39 -0.91
N PRO A 9 -3.96 -15.88 0.29
CA PRO A 9 -3.26 -15.08 1.29
C PRO A 9 -1.92 -14.55 0.76
N ARG A 10 -1.49 -13.40 1.30
CA ARG A 10 -0.24 -12.74 0.90
C ARG A 10 0.97 -13.67 0.95
N GLU A 11 1.06 -14.50 1.98
CA GLU A 11 2.15 -15.46 2.19
C GLU A 11 2.27 -16.46 1.03
N VAL A 12 1.14 -16.92 0.49
CA VAL A 12 1.11 -17.84 -0.67
C VAL A 12 1.69 -17.18 -1.91
N LEU A 13 1.35 -15.89 -2.14
CA LEU A 13 1.90 -15.12 -3.25
C LEU A 13 3.40 -14.85 -3.05
N PHE A 14 3.80 -14.54 -1.84
CA PHE A 14 5.20 -14.34 -1.48
C PHE A 14 6.03 -15.58 -1.75
N ASP A 15 5.61 -16.75 -1.26
CA ASP A 15 6.28 -18.03 -1.47
C ASP A 15 6.36 -18.39 -2.97
N TYR A 16 5.30 -18.11 -3.72
CA TYR A 16 5.31 -18.28 -5.17
C TYR A 16 6.38 -17.41 -5.85
N ILE A 17 6.48 -16.14 -5.50
CA ILE A 17 7.48 -15.22 -6.06
C ILE A 17 8.89 -15.70 -5.71
N ILE A 18 9.15 -16.03 -4.44
CA ILE A 18 10.46 -16.54 -3.99
C ILE A 18 10.83 -17.83 -4.75
N GLY A 19 9.90 -18.77 -4.82
CA GLY A 19 10.12 -20.03 -5.56
C GLY A 19 10.41 -19.81 -7.05
N ARG A 20 9.80 -18.79 -7.68
CA ARG A 20 10.10 -18.41 -9.08
C ARG A 20 11.51 -17.84 -9.19
N VAL A 21 11.90 -16.93 -8.31
CA VAL A 21 13.23 -16.32 -8.28
C VAL A 21 14.33 -17.39 -8.11
N GLU A 22 14.11 -18.35 -7.21
CA GLU A 22 15.05 -19.46 -6.97
C GLU A 22 15.13 -20.39 -8.18
N LYS A 23 13.98 -20.86 -8.68
CA LYS A 23 13.91 -21.80 -9.82
C LYS A 23 14.56 -21.26 -11.08
N THR A 24 14.44 -19.95 -11.34
CA THR A 24 15.04 -19.32 -12.52
C THR A 24 16.49 -18.90 -12.33
N GLY A 25 16.99 -18.92 -11.10
CA GLY A 25 18.35 -18.46 -10.76
C GLY A 25 18.56 -16.94 -10.91
N VAL A 26 17.47 -16.18 -11.13
CA VAL A 26 17.53 -14.73 -11.37
C VAL A 26 18.01 -13.95 -10.14
N ARG A 27 17.96 -14.55 -8.95
CA ARG A 27 18.45 -13.91 -7.71
C ARG A 27 19.85 -13.34 -7.84
N LYS A 28 20.73 -13.99 -8.60
CA LYS A 28 22.12 -13.57 -8.83
C LYS A 28 22.20 -12.25 -9.61
N GLN A 29 21.16 -11.88 -10.34
CA GLN A 29 21.06 -10.66 -11.13
C GLN A 29 20.44 -9.49 -10.35
N ILE A 30 19.87 -9.75 -9.17
CA ILE A 30 19.21 -8.73 -8.35
C ILE A 30 20.27 -8.04 -7.49
N ARG A 31 20.40 -6.74 -7.64
CA ARG A 31 21.22 -5.88 -6.79
C ARG A 31 20.36 -5.28 -5.70
N PHE A 32 20.34 -5.89 -4.53
CA PHE A 32 19.64 -5.37 -3.37
C PHE A 32 20.32 -4.12 -2.82
N ARG A 33 19.57 -3.30 -2.07
CA ARG A 33 20.05 -2.05 -1.49
C ARG A 33 20.69 -1.12 -2.52
N THR A 34 20.13 -1.12 -3.72
CA THR A 34 20.58 -0.29 -4.84
C THR A 34 19.38 0.54 -5.32
N THR A 35 19.51 1.86 -5.23
CA THR A 35 18.48 2.80 -5.68
C THR A 35 18.86 3.37 -7.02
N ILE A 36 17.94 3.35 -7.98
CA ILE A 36 18.13 4.07 -9.24
C ILE A 36 17.74 5.53 -9.01
N ARG A 37 18.68 6.43 -9.25
CA ARG A 37 18.51 7.88 -9.09
C ARG A 37 18.05 8.55 -10.37
N GLU A 38 18.57 8.09 -11.50
CA GLU A 38 18.29 8.69 -12.78
C GLU A 38 18.32 7.64 -13.89
N VAL A 39 17.49 7.83 -14.90
CA VAL A 39 17.50 7.08 -16.16
C VAL A 39 17.49 8.10 -17.29
N TYR A 40 18.52 8.09 -18.11
CA TYR A 40 18.65 8.96 -19.27
C TYR A 40 18.70 8.14 -20.56
N TYR A 41 17.92 8.53 -21.58
CA TYR A 41 17.99 7.95 -22.91
C TYR A 41 18.79 8.82 -23.86
N SER A 42 19.85 8.28 -24.45
CA SER A 42 20.66 8.96 -25.45
C SER A 42 20.14 8.63 -26.86
N VAL A 43 19.55 9.62 -27.52
CA VAL A 43 19.11 9.48 -28.93
C VAL A 43 20.29 9.16 -29.85
N LYS A 44 21.48 9.68 -29.53
CA LYS A 44 22.70 9.49 -30.32
C LYS A 44 23.20 8.05 -30.31
N SER A 45 23.20 7.40 -29.15
CA SER A 45 23.67 6.01 -29.01
C SER A 45 22.53 4.99 -29.07
N GLY A 46 21.27 5.40 -28.93
CA GLY A 46 20.12 4.51 -28.82
C GLY A 46 20.08 3.71 -27.50
N ARG A 47 20.80 4.15 -26.46
CA ARG A 47 20.95 3.42 -25.20
C ARG A 47 20.50 4.24 -24.01
N PHE A 48 20.16 3.54 -22.95
CA PHE A 48 19.84 4.11 -21.65
C PHE A 48 21.08 4.12 -20.75
N THR A 49 21.31 5.22 -20.07
CA THR A 49 22.28 5.31 -18.98
C THR A 49 21.51 5.37 -17.67
N LEU A 50 21.78 4.44 -16.75
CA LEU A 50 21.23 4.41 -15.40
C LEU A 50 22.26 4.87 -14.41
N THR A 51 21.90 5.82 -13.55
CA THR A 51 22.70 6.20 -12.38
C THR A 51 22.14 5.50 -11.16
N ALA A 52 22.93 4.63 -10.56
CA ALA A 52 22.58 3.82 -9.41
C ALA A 52 23.38 4.24 -8.17
N HIS A 53 22.74 4.15 -7.00
CA HIS A 53 23.36 4.41 -5.70
C HIS A 53 23.29 3.13 -4.87
N ASN A 54 24.44 2.56 -4.56
CA ASN A 54 24.58 1.45 -3.63
C ASN A 54 24.51 1.97 -2.19
N LEU A 55 23.48 1.56 -1.46
CA LEU A 55 23.20 2.01 -0.09
C LEU A 55 24.03 1.28 0.98
N VAL A 56 24.89 0.33 0.59
CA VAL A 56 25.75 -0.41 1.52
C VAL A 56 27.07 0.34 1.73
N ASP A 57 27.69 0.75 0.63
CA ASP A 57 29.02 1.41 0.60
C ASP A 57 28.93 2.88 0.21
N ASP A 58 27.71 3.40 0.01
CA ASP A 58 27.42 4.78 -0.37
C ASP A 58 28.03 5.21 -1.72
N THR A 59 28.27 4.25 -2.62
CA THR A 59 28.85 4.53 -3.93
C THR A 59 27.80 4.83 -4.98
N VAL A 60 28.10 5.80 -5.85
CA VAL A 60 27.26 6.12 -7.01
C VAL A 60 28.01 5.72 -8.27
N TYR A 61 27.31 5.02 -9.17
CA TYR A 61 27.89 4.55 -10.44
C TYR A 61 26.84 4.61 -11.56
N SER A 62 27.32 4.56 -12.81
CA SER A 62 26.43 4.53 -13.98
C SER A 62 26.73 3.32 -14.86
N GLU A 63 25.67 2.77 -15.45
CA GLU A 63 25.74 1.65 -16.41
C GLU A 63 24.83 1.91 -17.59
N GLU A 64 25.18 1.34 -18.75
CA GLU A 64 24.40 1.47 -19.98
C GLU A 64 23.60 0.18 -20.27
N PHE A 65 22.37 0.37 -20.76
CA PHE A 65 21.46 -0.72 -21.11
C PHE A 65 20.74 -0.42 -22.43
N ASP A 66 20.39 -1.47 -23.15
CA ASP A 66 19.60 -1.35 -24.38
C ASP A 66 18.12 -1.16 -24.10
N ASN A 67 17.64 -1.69 -22.98
CA ASN A 67 16.23 -1.61 -22.58
C ASN A 67 16.14 -1.36 -21.06
N VAL A 68 15.11 -0.62 -20.65
CA VAL A 68 14.77 -0.39 -19.24
C VAL A 68 13.30 -0.68 -19.01
N VAL A 69 12.99 -1.45 -17.98
CA VAL A 69 11.63 -1.72 -17.52
C VAL A 69 11.44 -1.08 -16.15
N VAL A 70 10.54 -0.11 -16.07
CA VAL A 70 10.17 0.52 -14.81
C VAL A 70 9.11 -0.34 -14.13
N ALA A 71 9.48 -1.00 -13.04
CA ALA A 71 8.64 -1.92 -12.28
C ALA A 71 8.56 -1.53 -10.79
N SER A 72 8.62 -0.23 -10.48
CA SER A 72 8.67 0.32 -9.12
C SER A 72 7.32 0.31 -8.38
N GLY A 73 6.23 -0.13 -9.04
CA GLY A 73 4.87 -0.05 -8.50
C GLY A 73 4.29 1.38 -8.58
N HIS A 74 3.03 1.54 -8.17
CA HIS A 74 2.33 2.83 -8.25
C HIS A 74 1.81 3.32 -6.89
N PHE A 75 2.02 2.58 -5.80
CA PHE A 75 1.61 2.95 -4.44
C PHE A 75 2.80 3.29 -3.53
N THR A 76 3.93 3.71 -4.09
CA THR A 76 5.16 3.96 -3.32
C THR A 76 5.05 5.21 -2.45
N THR A 77 4.41 6.27 -2.94
CA THR A 77 4.27 7.54 -2.21
C THR A 77 2.81 7.71 -1.81
N PRO A 78 2.51 7.68 -0.50
CA PRO A 78 1.15 7.89 -0.01
C PRO A 78 0.70 9.34 -0.23
N ASN A 79 -0.55 9.51 -0.67
CA ASN A 79 -1.22 10.80 -0.66
C ASN A 79 -1.99 10.94 0.66
N VAL A 80 -1.42 11.68 1.61
CA VAL A 80 -2.00 11.87 2.93
C VAL A 80 -2.74 13.20 2.96
N PRO A 81 -4.08 13.19 2.95
CA PRO A 81 -4.87 14.41 3.08
C PRO A 81 -4.75 15.00 4.48
N SER A 82 -4.91 16.31 4.60
CA SER A 82 -5.00 17.00 5.86
C SER A 82 -6.47 17.10 6.30
N PHE A 83 -6.72 16.91 7.58
CA PHE A 83 -8.02 17.10 8.23
C PHE A 83 -7.83 17.96 9.48
N ASP A 84 -8.72 18.91 9.68
CA ASP A 84 -8.65 19.82 10.83
C ASP A 84 -8.72 19.02 12.12
N GLY A 85 -7.76 19.25 13.01
CA GLY A 85 -7.67 18.61 14.33
C GLY A 85 -7.10 17.20 14.35
N ILE A 86 -6.69 16.61 13.22
CA ILE A 86 -6.17 15.23 13.17
C ILE A 86 -4.98 15.01 14.12
N GLU A 87 -4.18 16.06 14.34
CA GLU A 87 -3.02 16.05 15.25
C GLU A 87 -3.41 15.94 16.73
N THR A 88 -4.66 16.23 17.07
CA THR A 88 -5.19 16.13 18.43
C THR A 88 -5.75 14.76 18.77
N PHE A 89 -5.92 13.90 17.77
CA PHE A 89 -6.58 12.61 17.93
C PHE A 89 -5.76 11.66 18.81
N ASN A 90 -6.39 11.13 19.85
CA ASN A 90 -5.74 10.21 20.79
C ASN A 90 -5.58 8.79 20.24
N GLY A 91 -6.27 8.44 19.16
CA GLY A 91 -6.19 7.13 18.53
C GLY A 91 -5.03 7.02 17.54
N ARG A 92 -4.89 5.84 16.97
CA ARG A 92 -3.87 5.62 15.94
C ARG A 92 -4.35 6.15 14.58
N VAL A 93 -3.53 6.96 13.95
CA VAL A 93 -3.68 7.38 12.54
C VAL A 93 -2.72 6.58 11.68
N LEU A 94 -3.22 6.03 10.58
CA LEU A 94 -2.46 5.18 9.67
C LEU A 94 -2.89 5.42 8.23
N HIS A 95 -1.94 5.58 7.31
CA HIS A 95 -2.25 5.51 5.89
C HIS A 95 -2.40 4.05 5.42
N ALA A 96 -3.30 3.78 4.48
CA ALA A 96 -3.51 2.43 3.93
C ALA A 96 -2.22 1.78 3.40
N HIS A 97 -1.26 2.59 2.92
CA HIS A 97 0.07 2.13 2.52
C HIS A 97 0.80 1.36 3.63
N ASP A 98 0.59 1.71 4.89
CA ASP A 98 1.28 1.11 6.04
C ASP A 98 0.46 0.03 6.75
N PHE A 99 -0.76 -0.24 6.28
CA PHE A 99 -1.55 -1.36 6.76
C PHE A 99 -0.87 -2.69 6.48
N ARG A 100 -0.76 -3.56 7.48
CA ARG A 100 -0.12 -4.88 7.38
C ARG A 100 -0.98 -6.01 7.90
N ASP A 101 -1.71 -5.82 9.00
CA ASP A 101 -2.46 -6.87 9.67
C ASP A 101 -3.74 -6.32 10.30
N ALA A 102 -4.85 -6.98 10.03
CA ALA A 102 -6.15 -6.61 10.58
C ALA A 102 -6.31 -7.01 12.07
N LEU A 103 -5.50 -7.95 12.57
CA LEU A 103 -5.57 -8.41 13.97
C LEU A 103 -5.28 -7.28 14.98
N GLU A 104 -4.44 -6.32 14.62
CA GLU A 104 -4.14 -5.16 15.49
C GLU A 104 -5.36 -4.26 15.76
N PHE A 105 -6.40 -4.38 14.93
CA PHE A 105 -7.63 -3.61 15.03
C PHE A 105 -8.79 -4.36 15.72
N LYS A 106 -8.54 -5.57 16.23
CA LYS A 106 -9.54 -6.34 16.95
C LYS A 106 -10.11 -5.56 18.13
N GLY A 107 -11.45 -5.47 18.21
CA GLY A 107 -12.17 -4.73 19.26
C GLY A 107 -12.07 -3.21 19.16
N LYS A 108 -11.47 -2.66 18.10
CA LYS A 108 -11.35 -1.22 17.87
C LYS A 108 -12.52 -0.69 17.05
N ASN A 109 -12.85 0.59 17.25
CA ASN A 109 -13.68 1.35 16.32
C ASN A 109 -12.75 1.95 15.26
N LEU A 110 -13.07 1.75 13.99
CA LEU A 110 -12.26 2.24 12.88
C LEU A 110 -13.03 3.28 12.07
N LEU A 111 -12.32 4.34 11.71
CA LEU A 111 -12.73 5.28 10.68
C LEU A 111 -11.82 5.08 9.47
N LEU A 112 -12.40 4.71 8.33
CA LEU A 112 -11.74 4.61 7.04
C LEU A 112 -12.11 5.85 6.22
N ILE A 113 -11.10 6.63 5.82
CA ILE A 113 -11.32 7.84 5.03
C ILE A 113 -11.11 7.50 3.56
N GLY A 114 -12.18 7.47 2.82
CA GLY A 114 -12.26 7.03 1.43
C GLY A 114 -13.18 5.82 1.25
N THR A 115 -13.66 5.66 0.03
CA THR A 115 -14.64 4.61 -0.35
C THR A 115 -14.24 3.97 -1.68
N SER A 116 -12.99 3.55 -1.79
CA SER A 116 -12.46 2.81 -2.92
C SER A 116 -11.95 1.45 -2.47
N TYR A 117 -11.38 0.68 -3.36
CA TYR A 117 -10.90 -0.69 -3.13
C TYR A 117 -10.05 -0.87 -1.86
N SER A 118 -9.21 0.10 -1.51
CA SER A 118 -8.43 0.02 -0.26
C SER A 118 -9.30 0.06 0.99
N ALA A 119 -10.35 0.88 1.00
CA ALA A 119 -11.27 0.97 2.13
C ALA A 119 -12.13 -0.29 2.26
N GLU A 120 -12.62 -0.82 1.12
CA GLU A 120 -13.35 -2.08 1.06
C GLU A 120 -12.51 -3.23 1.62
N ASP A 121 -11.29 -3.37 1.12
CA ASP A 121 -10.39 -4.48 1.44
C ASP A 121 -9.96 -4.44 2.91
N ILE A 122 -9.52 -3.29 3.39
CA ILE A 122 -9.11 -3.09 4.79
C ILE A 122 -10.32 -3.23 5.72
N GLY A 123 -11.45 -2.61 5.37
CA GLY A 123 -12.69 -2.70 6.15
C GLY A 123 -13.17 -4.13 6.30
N SER A 124 -13.26 -4.85 5.19
CA SER A 124 -13.69 -6.25 5.17
C SER A 124 -12.75 -7.15 5.99
N GLN A 125 -11.44 -6.95 5.89
CA GLN A 125 -10.48 -7.68 6.70
C GLN A 125 -10.62 -7.35 8.18
N CYS A 126 -10.68 -6.07 8.54
CA CYS A 126 -10.84 -5.65 9.93
C CYS A 126 -12.15 -6.15 10.55
N TYR A 127 -13.26 -6.13 9.78
CA TYR A 127 -14.52 -6.74 10.20
C TYR A 127 -14.34 -8.23 10.50
N LYS A 128 -13.79 -8.99 9.55
CA LYS A 128 -13.55 -10.43 9.65
C LYS A 128 -12.69 -10.80 10.86
N TYR A 129 -11.74 -9.95 11.22
CA TYR A 129 -10.85 -10.16 12.36
C TYR A 129 -11.34 -9.52 13.67
N GLY A 130 -12.58 -9.04 13.69
CA GLY A 130 -13.27 -8.65 14.91
C GLY A 130 -13.08 -7.20 15.33
N ALA A 131 -12.98 -6.28 14.40
CA ALA A 131 -13.15 -4.86 14.69
C ALA A 131 -14.56 -4.63 15.29
N LYS A 132 -14.66 -3.71 16.24
CA LYS A 132 -15.93 -3.44 16.96
C LYS A 132 -16.91 -2.69 16.05
N SER A 133 -16.44 -1.70 15.32
CA SER A 133 -17.23 -0.97 14.32
C SER A 133 -16.33 -0.45 13.21
N ILE A 134 -16.92 -0.21 12.04
CA ILE A 134 -16.26 0.37 10.89
C ILE A 134 -17.14 1.48 10.33
N THR A 135 -16.60 2.68 10.26
CA THR A 135 -17.24 3.84 9.64
C THR A 135 -16.41 4.23 8.42
N CYS A 136 -17.01 4.27 7.24
CA CYS A 136 -16.37 4.66 5.99
C CYS A 136 -16.81 6.07 5.60
N SER A 137 -15.89 7.02 5.53
CA SER A 137 -16.18 8.40 5.16
C SER A 137 -15.97 8.62 3.67
N TYR A 138 -17.03 8.92 2.92
CA TYR A 138 -16.98 9.15 1.48
C TYR A 138 -16.91 10.63 1.10
N ARG A 139 -16.16 10.94 0.06
CA ARG A 139 -16.05 12.30 -0.47
C ARG A 139 -17.20 12.65 -1.42
N THR A 140 -17.55 11.74 -2.31
CA THR A 140 -18.49 12.00 -3.41
C THR A 140 -19.76 11.16 -3.25
N ALA A 141 -19.62 9.86 -3.03
CA ALA A 141 -20.73 8.92 -2.89
C ALA A 141 -20.29 7.72 -2.04
N PRO A 142 -21.26 7.09 -1.34
CA PRO A 142 -21.01 5.83 -0.64
C PRO A 142 -20.66 4.72 -1.64
N MET A 143 -20.03 3.65 -1.15
CA MET A 143 -19.73 2.46 -1.95
C MET A 143 -21.01 1.72 -2.38
N GLY A 144 -22.08 1.86 -1.59
CA GLY A 144 -23.36 1.20 -1.87
C GLY A 144 -23.35 -0.30 -1.61
N PHE A 145 -22.45 -0.79 -0.76
CA PHE A 145 -22.41 -2.19 -0.34
C PHE A 145 -23.42 -2.48 0.77
N HIS A 146 -23.84 -3.73 0.83
CA HIS A 146 -24.58 -4.24 1.99
C HIS A 146 -23.59 -4.56 3.12
N TRP A 147 -23.30 -3.54 3.92
CA TRP A 147 -22.44 -3.70 5.07
C TRP A 147 -23.15 -4.41 6.22
N PRO A 148 -22.42 -5.13 7.09
CA PRO A 148 -22.96 -5.62 8.36
C PRO A 148 -23.45 -4.49 9.29
N ASP A 149 -24.27 -4.80 10.29
CA ASP A 149 -24.89 -3.84 11.20
C ASP A 149 -23.93 -2.92 11.97
N ASN A 150 -22.68 -3.35 12.16
CA ASN A 150 -21.65 -2.56 12.81
C ASN A 150 -20.74 -1.80 11.83
N CYS A 151 -21.15 -1.69 10.57
CA CYS A 151 -20.45 -0.95 9.53
C CYS A 151 -21.39 0.09 8.93
N GLU A 152 -20.89 1.31 8.72
CA GLU A 152 -21.68 2.41 8.16
C GLU A 152 -20.86 3.26 7.19
N GLU A 153 -21.54 3.99 6.33
CA GLU A 153 -20.96 4.97 5.43
C GLU A 153 -21.49 6.37 5.76
N VAL A 154 -20.59 7.33 5.90
CA VAL A 154 -20.89 8.71 6.29
C VAL A 154 -20.27 9.70 5.31
N PRO A 155 -20.78 10.95 5.21
CA PRO A 155 -20.17 11.98 4.37
C PRO A 155 -18.71 12.27 4.74
N LEU A 156 -18.07 13.15 3.97
CA LEU A 156 -16.67 13.50 4.18
C LEU A 156 -16.41 14.02 5.59
N LEU A 157 -15.39 13.46 6.20
CA LEU A 157 -14.83 13.94 7.46
C LEU A 157 -14.49 15.44 7.35
N LYS A 158 -15.01 16.25 8.29
CA LYS A 158 -14.76 17.69 8.36
C LYS A 158 -13.74 18.05 9.44
N ASN A 159 -13.89 17.46 10.61
CA ASN A 159 -13.04 17.79 11.75
C ASN A 159 -12.83 16.54 12.62
N VAL A 160 -11.66 16.50 13.25
CA VAL A 160 -11.29 15.51 14.25
C VAL A 160 -10.99 16.22 15.56
N ASP A 161 -11.46 15.69 16.65
CA ASP A 161 -11.10 16.09 18.00
C ASP A 161 -10.46 14.89 18.71
N LYS A 162 -10.00 15.06 19.94
CA LYS A 162 -9.27 14.05 20.73
C LYS A 162 -9.87 12.64 20.63
N ASN A 163 -11.20 12.52 20.64
CA ASN A 163 -11.90 11.25 20.67
C ASN A 163 -13.11 11.19 19.72
N THR A 164 -13.38 12.25 18.97
CA THR A 164 -14.58 12.38 18.14
C THR A 164 -14.28 12.84 16.71
N CYS A 165 -15.15 12.50 15.79
CA CYS A 165 -15.10 12.94 14.41
C CYS A 165 -16.44 13.60 14.04
N THR A 166 -16.38 14.65 13.22
CA THR A 166 -17.57 15.34 12.68
C THR A 166 -17.59 15.19 11.16
N PHE A 167 -18.76 14.88 10.60
CA PHE A 167 -18.98 14.61 9.18
C PHE A 167 -19.90 15.62 8.52
#